data_b3a709b3e05f24a05f58774c5872fa58
#
_entry.id   b3a709b3e05f24a05f58774c5872fa58
#
_cell.length_a   1.000
_cell.length_b   1.000
_cell.length_c   1.000
_cell.angle_alpha   90.00
_cell.angle_beta   90.00
_cell.angle_gamma   90.00
#
_symmetry.space_group_name_H-M   'P 1'
#
loop_
_entity.id
_entity.type
_entity.pdbx_description
1 polymer ?
#
loop_
_entity_poly.entity_id
_entity_poly.type
_entity_poly.pdbx_seq_one_letter_code
_entity_poly.pdbx_strand_id
1 'polypeptide(L)'
;MAESNKMKDMPVNKLMVQMGIPMILSMALQAVYNIVDSAFVGNMRSGSEAALNALTLVFPVQMLMVAVGIGTGVGTNALLARTLGQGNSKKAAKVAGNSLFLGAIIYIVCLLFGIFGVKAYISSQTVDPQVISMGTNYLRICCVISFGIIFFSLFEKLLQATGRSLYSTIGQVVGAVVNIILDPITIYGIGPVPEMGVKGAAYATVIGQVVSAILLLVFHMKLNREFEHDTKYMKPDRGIIREIYAIGLPAIIAQALMSIMVYVMNLILKFSPSAQTAYGLFYKVQQFVLFLAFGLRDAITPIIAFSYGMHSKKRIKDGIRYGLLYTIVLMVIGVAITEIFPGEFAALFNAGASREYFIGAMRIVSISFIFAGINVAYQGIYQALDGGMESLVISLLRQLIIILPLAGIFSFFVRGGHIGVSLIWWAFPITEVTACIVGYLFLKRINKNKVESLN
;
A
#
# COMPACT_ATOMS: atom_id res chain seq x y z
N MET A 1 -6.92 -14.79 -35.19
CA MET A 1 -6.21 -15.54 -34.15
C MET A 1 -6.67 -14.97 -32.81
N ALA A 2 -7.26 -15.78 -31.91
CA ALA A 2 -7.59 -15.32 -30.57
C ALA A 2 -6.29 -14.91 -29.87
N GLU A 3 -6.19 -13.66 -29.41
CA GLU A 3 -5.05 -13.21 -28.62
C GLU A 3 -4.88 -14.18 -27.46
N SER A 4 -3.70 -14.83 -27.36
CA SER A 4 -3.42 -15.79 -26.30
C SER A 4 -3.54 -15.05 -24.95
N ASN A 5 -4.45 -15.51 -24.10
CA ASN A 5 -4.64 -14.90 -22.79
C ASN A 5 -3.47 -15.30 -21.89
N LYS A 6 -2.51 -14.40 -21.68
CA LYS A 6 -1.30 -14.64 -20.86
C LYS A 6 -1.60 -15.25 -19.49
N MET A 7 -2.70 -14.82 -18.86
CA MET A 7 -3.12 -15.34 -17.55
C MET A 7 -3.48 -16.82 -17.61
N LYS A 8 -3.96 -17.31 -18.76
CA LYS A 8 -4.34 -18.70 -18.99
C LYS A 8 -3.17 -19.56 -19.49
N ASP A 9 -2.44 -19.07 -20.49
CA ASP A 9 -1.54 -19.89 -21.31
C ASP A 9 -0.10 -19.90 -20.78
N MET A 10 0.34 -18.82 -20.12
CA MET A 10 1.72 -18.70 -19.63
C MET A 10 1.96 -19.57 -18.39
N PRO A 11 3.12 -20.26 -18.29
CA PRO A 11 3.54 -20.93 -17.05
C PRO A 11 3.57 -19.98 -15.86
N VAL A 12 3.08 -20.42 -14.70
CA VAL A 12 2.85 -19.56 -13.52
C VAL A 12 4.14 -18.90 -13.02
N ASN A 13 5.28 -19.61 -13.05
CA ASN A 13 6.57 -19.05 -12.66
C ASN A 13 6.99 -17.85 -13.54
N LYS A 14 6.85 -17.98 -14.86
CA LYS A 14 7.15 -16.88 -15.80
C LYS A 14 6.16 -15.73 -15.66
N LEU A 15 4.87 -16.05 -15.51
CA LEU A 15 3.82 -15.07 -15.29
C LEU A 15 4.06 -14.26 -14.00
N MET A 16 4.46 -14.93 -12.91
CA MET A 16 4.77 -14.30 -11.63
C MET A 16 5.93 -13.30 -11.76
N VAL A 17 6.98 -13.65 -12.52
CA VAL A 17 8.11 -12.74 -12.77
C VAL A 17 7.68 -11.58 -13.67
N GLN A 18 6.96 -11.86 -14.77
CA GLN A 18 6.54 -10.84 -15.72
C GLN A 18 5.58 -9.82 -15.11
N MET A 19 4.70 -10.24 -14.21
CA MET A 19 3.79 -9.34 -13.50
C MET A 19 4.45 -8.74 -12.26
N GLY A 20 5.22 -9.51 -11.53
CA GLY A 20 5.81 -9.12 -10.25
C GLY A 20 6.87 -8.04 -10.40
N ILE A 21 7.79 -8.15 -11.37
CA ILE A 21 8.86 -7.15 -11.55
C ILE A 21 8.30 -5.73 -11.74
N PRO A 22 7.35 -5.47 -12.67
CA PRO A 22 6.76 -4.14 -12.80
C PRO A 22 6.10 -3.65 -11.51
N MET A 23 5.39 -4.52 -10.79
CA MET A 23 4.70 -4.13 -9.57
C MET A 23 5.68 -3.83 -8.42
N ILE A 24 6.78 -4.58 -8.31
CA ILE A 24 7.86 -4.31 -7.35
C ILE A 24 8.49 -2.95 -7.67
N LEU A 25 8.82 -2.67 -8.93
CA LEU A 25 9.36 -1.39 -9.36
C LEU A 25 8.39 -0.23 -9.07
N SER A 26 7.10 -0.44 -9.28
CA SER A 26 6.04 0.50 -8.98
C SER A 26 6.04 0.90 -7.49
N MET A 27 6.08 -0.09 -6.60
CA MET A 27 6.13 0.14 -5.15
C MET A 27 7.44 0.80 -4.69
N ALA A 28 8.58 0.41 -5.26
CA ALA A 28 9.86 1.04 -4.97
C ALA A 28 9.88 2.51 -5.38
N LEU A 29 9.36 2.84 -6.56
CA LEU A 29 9.23 4.22 -7.04
C LEU A 29 8.29 5.05 -6.17
N GLN A 30 7.21 4.46 -5.68
CA GLN A 30 6.31 5.14 -4.75
C GLN A 30 7.02 5.54 -3.45
N ALA A 31 7.90 4.67 -2.93
CA ALA A 31 8.70 5.00 -1.75
C ALA A 31 9.66 6.16 -2.01
N VAL A 32 10.36 6.16 -3.16
CA VAL A 32 11.27 7.22 -3.57
C VAL A 32 10.51 8.54 -3.75
N TYR A 33 9.39 8.52 -4.45
CA TYR A 33 8.53 9.67 -4.67
C TYR A 33 8.11 10.34 -3.36
N ASN A 34 7.64 9.58 -2.37
CA ASN A 34 7.23 10.13 -1.07
C ASN A 34 8.39 10.83 -0.32
N ILE A 35 9.62 10.33 -0.49
CA ILE A 35 10.81 10.95 0.09
C ILE A 35 11.13 12.28 -0.61
N VAL A 36 11.08 12.29 -1.94
CA VAL A 36 11.40 13.47 -2.77
C VAL A 36 10.40 14.61 -2.51
N ASP A 37 9.09 14.30 -2.50
CA ASP A 37 8.04 15.28 -2.19
C ASP A 37 8.24 15.93 -0.82
N SER A 38 8.51 15.14 0.20
CA SER A 38 8.80 15.64 1.55
C SER A 38 10.05 16.50 1.61
N ALA A 39 11.07 16.16 0.80
CA ALA A 39 12.31 16.93 0.73
C ALA A 39 12.10 18.33 0.11
N PHE A 40 11.28 18.42 -0.96
CA PHE A 40 10.97 19.72 -1.57
C PHE A 40 10.21 20.62 -0.59
N VAL A 41 9.21 20.12 0.12
CA VAL A 41 8.45 20.90 1.11
C VAL A 41 9.34 21.31 2.28
N GLY A 42 10.22 20.43 2.75
CA GLY A 42 11.15 20.70 3.85
C GLY A 42 12.20 21.78 3.52
N ASN A 43 12.48 21.99 2.22
CA ASN A 43 13.43 22.99 1.74
C ASN A 43 12.78 24.30 1.24
N MET A 44 11.54 24.58 1.61
CA MET A 44 10.87 25.86 1.29
C MET A 44 11.63 27.04 1.89
N ARG A 45 11.66 28.17 1.18
CA ARG A 45 12.37 29.40 1.58
C ARG A 45 11.81 30.03 2.86
N SER A 46 10.52 29.88 3.11
CA SER A 46 9.84 30.39 4.30
C SER A 46 8.74 29.44 4.76
N GLY A 47 8.56 29.37 6.09
CA GLY A 47 7.48 28.57 6.69
C GLY A 47 7.62 27.06 6.51
N SER A 48 8.82 26.52 6.25
CA SER A 48 9.05 25.08 6.06
C SER A 48 8.65 24.25 7.28
N GLU A 49 8.89 24.74 8.49
CA GLU A 49 8.50 24.06 9.74
C GLU A 49 6.96 23.97 9.88
N ALA A 50 6.26 25.10 9.66
CA ALA A 50 4.80 25.12 9.66
C ALA A 50 4.21 24.25 8.53
N ALA A 51 4.87 24.21 7.37
CA ALA A 51 4.48 23.36 6.24
C ALA A 51 4.62 21.87 6.58
N LEU A 52 5.74 21.46 7.15
CA LEU A 52 5.95 20.06 7.58
C LEU A 52 4.97 19.64 8.68
N ASN A 53 4.68 20.56 9.61
CA ASN A 53 3.66 20.33 10.64
C ASN A 53 2.27 20.17 9.99
N ALA A 54 1.90 21.06 9.07
CA ALA A 54 0.65 20.97 8.33
C ALA A 54 0.51 19.63 7.57
N LEU A 55 1.56 19.17 6.88
CA LEU A 55 1.57 17.88 6.19
C LEU A 55 1.39 16.72 7.17
N THR A 56 1.98 16.78 8.36
CA THR A 56 1.81 15.77 9.40
C THR A 56 0.35 15.65 9.86
N LEU A 57 -0.34 16.80 10.01
CA LEU A 57 -1.76 16.81 10.38
C LEU A 57 -2.69 16.33 9.26
N VAL A 58 -2.31 16.54 8.02
CA VAL A 58 -3.06 16.10 6.81
C VAL A 58 -2.92 14.60 6.56
N PHE A 59 -1.77 14.03 6.91
CA PHE A 59 -1.39 12.66 6.59
C PHE A 59 -2.43 11.59 6.93
N PRO A 60 -3.11 11.61 8.11
CA PRO A 60 -4.11 10.58 8.43
C PRO A 60 -5.29 10.53 7.45
N VAL A 61 -5.78 11.68 6.99
CA VAL A 61 -6.87 11.75 6.01
C VAL A 61 -6.42 11.26 4.64
N GLN A 62 -5.21 11.66 4.21
CA GLN A 62 -4.63 11.15 2.96
C GLN A 62 -4.47 9.62 3.00
N MET A 63 -3.95 9.09 4.11
CA MET A 63 -3.83 7.64 4.29
C MET A 63 -5.17 6.92 4.26
N LEU A 64 -6.21 7.52 4.84
CA LEU A 64 -7.56 6.95 4.77
C LEU A 64 -8.10 6.94 3.32
N MET A 65 -7.92 8.03 2.58
CA MET A 65 -8.31 8.10 1.17
C MET A 65 -7.61 7.03 0.32
N VAL A 66 -6.30 6.89 0.51
CA VAL A 66 -5.47 5.87 -0.15
C VAL A 66 -5.93 4.46 0.26
N ALA A 67 -6.16 4.23 1.55
CA ALA A 67 -6.62 2.93 2.06
C ALA A 67 -7.95 2.51 1.45
N VAL A 68 -8.93 3.42 1.36
CA VAL A 68 -10.25 3.14 0.76
C VAL A 68 -10.11 2.87 -0.73
N GLY A 69 -9.31 3.66 -1.46
CA GLY A 69 -9.05 3.44 -2.89
C GLY A 69 -8.37 2.09 -3.16
N ILE A 70 -7.26 1.82 -2.48
CA ILE A 70 -6.50 0.57 -2.63
C ILE A 70 -7.35 -0.63 -2.21
N GLY A 71 -8.02 -0.58 -1.06
CA GLY A 71 -8.81 -1.72 -0.57
C GLY A 71 -9.99 -2.06 -1.48
N THR A 72 -10.72 -1.05 -1.98
CA THR A 72 -11.77 -1.26 -3.01
C THR A 72 -11.16 -1.86 -4.27
N GLY A 73 -9.99 -1.36 -4.68
CA GLY A 73 -9.24 -1.89 -5.82
C GLY A 73 -8.78 -3.33 -5.63
N VAL A 74 -8.31 -3.72 -4.45
CA VAL A 74 -7.89 -5.11 -4.12
C VAL A 74 -9.08 -6.07 -4.23
N GLY A 75 -10.24 -5.71 -3.67
CA GLY A 75 -11.46 -6.52 -3.80
C GLY A 75 -11.90 -6.65 -5.26
N THR A 76 -11.83 -5.55 -6.03
CA THR A 76 -12.12 -5.55 -7.47
C THR A 76 -11.16 -6.45 -8.24
N ASN A 77 -9.85 -6.34 -7.96
CA ASN A 77 -8.81 -7.14 -8.62
C ASN A 77 -9.04 -8.64 -8.46
N ALA A 78 -9.23 -9.09 -7.22
CA ALA A 78 -9.44 -10.51 -6.93
C ALA A 78 -10.73 -11.04 -7.58
N LEU A 79 -11.84 -10.30 -7.47
CA LEU A 79 -13.12 -10.70 -8.04
C LEU A 79 -13.10 -10.69 -9.57
N LEU A 80 -12.51 -9.65 -10.18
CA LEU A 80 -12.39 -9.54 -11.64
C LEU A 80 -11.53 -10.65 -12.21
N ALA A 81 -10.34 -10.88 -11.65
CA ALA A 81 -9.44 -11.93 -12.11
C ALA A 81 -10.10 -13.32 -12.03
N ARG A 82 -10.78 -13.62 -10.91
CA ARG A 82 -11.55 -14.86 -10.76
C ARG A 82 -12.66 -14.99 -11.80
N THR A 83 -13.43 -13.94 -12.01
CA THR A 83 -14.56 -13.93 -12.96
C THR A 83 -14.07 -14.13 -14.39
N LEU A 84 -12.93 -13.54 -14.75
CA LEU A 84 -12.27 -13.77 -16.04
C LEU A 84 -11.76 -15.21 -16.18
N GLY A 85 -11.22 -15.78 -15.10
CA GLY A 85 -10.85 -17.20 -15.06
C GLY A 85 -12.02 -18.15 -15.29
N GLN A 86 -13.22 -17.78 -14.83
CA GLN A 86 -14.48 -18.51 -15.10
C GLN A 86 -14.98 -18.33 -16.56
N GLY A 87 -14.37 -17.47 -17.35
CA GLY A 87 -14.83 -17.16 -18.70
C GLY A 87 -16.12 -16.32 -18.75
N ASN A 88 -16.55 -15.70 -17.64
CA ASN A 88 -17.78 -14.93 -17.56
C ASN A 88 -17.54 -13.44 -17.81
N SER A 89 -17.37 -13.09 -19.08
CA SER A 89 -17.13 -11.69 -19.52
C SER A 89 -18.23 -10.72 -19.13
N LYS A 90 -19.50 -11.16 -19.07
CA LYS A 90 -20.61 -10.32 -18.67
C LYS A 90 -20.55 -9.96 -17.18
N LYS A 91 -20.24 -10.92 -16.30
CA LYS A 91 -20.00 -10.64 -14.88
C LYS A 91 -18.75 -9.79 -14.70
N ALA A 92 -17.69 -10.02 -15.47
CA ALA A 92 -16.46 -9.22 -15.45
C ALA A 92 -16.75 -7.74 -15.78
N ALA A 93 -17.55 -7.45 -16.82
CA ALA A 93 -18.01 -6.10 -17.14
C ALA A 93 -18.77 -5.44 -15.98
N LYS A 94 -19.66 -6.19 -15.32
CA LYS A 94 -20.39 -5.70 -14.13
C LYS A 94 -19.44 -5.42 -12.96
N VAL A 95 -18.43 -6.25 -12.71
CA VAL A 95 -17.45 -6.03 -11.65
C VAL A 95 -16.66 -4.75 -11.93
N ALA A 96 -16.16 -4.56 -13.15
CA ALA A 96 -15.46 -3.35 -13.54
C ALA A 96 -16.36 -2.11 -13.44
N GLY A 97 -17.59 -2.17 -13.97
CA GLY A 97 -18.54 -1.05 -13.89
C GLY A 97 -18.92 -0.70 -12.45
N ASN A 98 -19.19 -1.68 -11.59
CA ASN A 98 -19.50 -1.44 -10.18
C ASN A 98 -18.31 -0.87 -9.40
N SER A 99 -17.08 -1.26 -9.75
CA SER A 99 -15.90 -0.65 -9.12
C SER A 99 -15.77 0.83 -9.46
N LEU A 100 -16.05 1.23 -10.71
CA LEU A 100 -16.07 2.64 -11.12
C LEU A 100 -17.19 3.41 -10.45
N PHE A 101 -18.38 2.82 -10.29
CA PHE A 101 -19.49 3.39 -9.52
C PHE A 101 -19.08 3.63 -8.06
N LEU A 102 -18.45 2.65 -7.41
CA LEU A 102 -17.93 2.79 -6.05
C LEU A 102 -16.87 3.88 -5.97
N GLY A 103 -15.98 3.97 -6.95
CA GLY A 103 -15.01 5.06 -7.05
C GLY A 103 -15.66 6.44 -7.11
N ALA A 104 -16.74 6.57 -7.87
CA ALA A 104 -17.51 7.83 -7.92
C ALA A 104 -18.14 8.18 -6.58
N ILE A 105 -18.69 7.21 -5.84
CA ILE A 105 -19.24 7.42 -4.49
C ILE A 105 -18.14 7.84 -3.52
N ILE A 106 -16.99 7.15 -3.52
CA ILE A 106 -15.84 7.50 -2.67
C ILE A 106 -15.37 8.92 -2.98
N TYR A 107 -15.27 9.26 -4.27
CA TYR A 107 -14.92 10.62 -4.69
C TYR A 107 -15.91 11.68 -4.16
N ILE A 108 -17.23 11.44 -4.28
CA ILE A 108 -18.23 12.38 -3.77
C ILE A 108 -18.09 12.57 -2.27
N VAL A 109 -17.85 11.51 -1.50
CA VAL A 109 -17.60 11.62 -0.05
C VAL A 109 -16.36 12.45 0.25
N CYS A 110 -15.25 12.20 -0.45
CA CYS A 110 -14.03 12.99 -0.31
C CYS A 110 -14.23 14.46 -0.72
N LEU A 111 -14.95 14.72 -1.80
CA LEU A 111 -15.30 16.06 -2.27
C LEU A 111 -16.10 16.85 -1.21
N LEU A 112 -17.17 16.24 -0.68
CA LEU A 112 -17.99 16.86 0.36
C LEU A 112 -17.17 17.14 1.63
N PHE A 113 -16.32 16.21 2.05
CA PHE A 113 -15.38 16.44 3.15
C PHE A 113 -14.39 17.58 2.81
N GLY A 114 -13.87 17.62 1.59
CA GLY A 114 -12.96 18.67 1.10
C GLY A 114 -13.58 20.06 1.18
N ILE A 115 -14.84 20.19 0.85
CA ILE A 115 -15.57 21.47 0.87
C ILE A 115 -15.94 21.88 2.29
N PHE A 116 -16.51 20.97 3.08
CA PHE A 116 -17.17 21.33 4.35
C PHE A 116 -16.38 20.89 5.61
N GLY A 117 -15.59 19.81 5.55
CA GLY A 117 -15.00 19.17 6.74
C GLY A 117 -13.57 19.58 7.04
N VAL A 118 -12.77 19.88 6.03
CA VAL A 118 -11.31 20.04 6.15
C VAL A 118 -10.90 21.10 7.17
N LYS A 119 -11.53 22.29 7.13
CA LYS A 119 -11.18 23.38 8.05
C LYS A 119 -11.44 22.99 9.50
N ALA A 120 -12.60 22.38 9.78
CA ALA A 120 -12.96 21.92 11.12
C ALA A 120 -11.98 20.84 11.61
N TYR A 121 -11.61 19.89 10.73
CA TYR A 121 -10.65 18.83 11.03
C TYR A 121 -9.26 19.40 11.41
N ILE A 122 -8.69 20.30 10.61
CA ILE A 122 -7.36 20.86 10.89
C ILE A 122 -7.41 21.74 12.15
N SER A 123 -8.43 22.60 12.30
CA SER A 123 -8.58 23.49 13.47
C SER A 123 -8.80 22.73 14.78
N SER A 124 -9.24 21.47 14.72
CA SER A 124 -9.36 20.62 15.93
C SER A 124 -8.02 20.11 16.44
N GLN A 125 -6.95 20.18 15.64
CA GLN A 125 -5.65 19.61 15.94
C GLN A 125 -4.57 20.63 16.30
N THR A 126 -4.75 21.89 15.87
CA THR A 126 -3.77 22.98 16.11
C THR A 126 -4.49 24.31 16.27
N VAL A 127 -3.86 25.20 17.02
CA VAL A 127 -4.29 26.62 17.19
C VAL A 127 -3.42 27.58 16.39
N ASP A 128 -2.34 27.11 15.76
CA ASP A 128 -1.44 27.94 14.94
C ASP A 128 -2.14 28.35 13.63
N PRO A 129 -2.39 29.66 13.41
CA PRO A 129 -3.10 30.13 12.24
C PRO A 129 -2.40 29.79 10.92
N GLN A 130 -1.05 29.76 10.91
CA GLN A 130 -0.26 29.45 9.73
C GLN A 130 -0.40 27.98 9.35
N VAL A 131 -0.29 27.09 10.32
CA VAL A 131 -0.48 25.64 10.14
C VAL A 131 -1.90 25.33 9.72
N ILE A 132 -2.92 26.00 10.33
CA ILE A 132 -4.33 25.84 9.95
C ILE A 132 -4.52 26.26 8.48
N SER A 133 -3.97 27.40 8.07
CA SER A 133 -4.10 27.88 6.69
C SER A 133 -3.44 26.92 5.70
N MET A 134 -2.19 26.51 5.95
CA MET A 134 -1.44 25.62 5.07
C MET A 134 -2.10 24.24 4.98
N GLY A 135 -2.43 23.63 6.11
CA GLY A 135 -3.06 22.30 6.16
C GLY A 135 -4.45 22.27 5.53
N THR A 136 -5.26 23.33 5.76
CA THR A 136 -6.58 23.45 5.14
C THR A 136 -6.48 23.57 3.63
N ASN A 137 -5.58 24.40 3.11
CA ASN A 137 -5.40 24.58 1.67
C ASN A 137 -4.91 23.29 1.01
N TYR A 138 -3.89 22.65 1.59
CA TYR A 138 -3.34 21.40 1.07
C TYR A 138 -4.40 20.28 1.03
N LEU A 139 -5.01 20.00 2.17
CA LEU A 139 -5.98 18.91 2.27
C LEU A 139 -7.24 19.16 1.43
N ARG A 140 -7.69 20.41 1.35
CA ARG A 140 -8.83 20.76 0.50
C ARG A 140 -8.55 20.48 -0.97
N ILE A 141 -7.38 20.86 -1.50
CA ILE A 141 -6.97 20.56 -2.87
C ILE A 141 -6.95 19.04 -3.09
N CYS A 142 -6.31 18.29 -2.19
CA CYS A 142 -6.23 16.83 -2.29
C CYS A 142 -7.61 16.16 -2.25
N CYS A 143 -8.54 16.62 -1.41
CA CYS A 143 -9.88 16.05 -1.30
C CYS A 143 -10.78 16.42 -2.48
N VAL A 144 -10.75 17.67 -2.92
CA VAL A 144 -11.58 18.17 -4.04
C VAL A 144 -11.18 17.53 -5.37
N ILE A 145 -9.86 17.28 -5.56
CA ILE A 145 -9.33 16.65 -6.78
C ILE A 145 -9.01 15.17 -6.54
N SER A 146 -9.59 14.56 -5.50
CA SER A 146 -9.32 13.16 -5.13
C SER A 146 -9.74 12.13 -6.19
N PHE A 147 -10.53 12.52 -7.21
CA PHE A 147 -10.85 11.63 -8.32
C PHE A 147 -9.58 11.07 -9.00
N GLY A 148 -8.48 11.84 -9.04
CA GLY A 148 -7.21 11.39 -9.57
C GLY A 148 -6.71 10.14 -8.87
N ILE A 149 -6.50 10.20 -7.56
CA ILE A 149 -5.97 9.05 -6.79
C ILE A 149 -6.94 7.88 -6.73
N ILE A 150 -8.25 8.14 -6.64
CA ILE A 150 -9.27 7.08 -6.54
C ILE A 150 -9.36 6.30 -7.85
N PHE A 151 -9.52 6.98 -8.98
CA PHE A 151 -9.62 6.32 -10.28
C PHE A 151 -8.28 5.75 -10.76
N PHE A 152 -7.15 6.39 -10.43
CA PHE A 152 -5.82 5.79 -10.60
C PHE A 152 -5.77 4.41 -9.94
N SER A 153 -6.09 4.32 -8.65
CA SER A 153 -6.04 3.05 -7.89
C SER A 153 -6.96 1.99 -8.50
N LEU A 154 -8.16 2.37 -8.96
CA LEU A 154 -9.08 1.42 -9.57
C LEU A 154 -8.61 0.92 -10.94
N PHE A 155 -8.20 1.82 -11.85
CA PHE A 155 -7.70 1.42 -13.16
C PHE A 155 -6.41 0.61 -13.07
N GLU A 156 -5.53 0.94 -12.12
CA GLU A 156 -4.35 0.14 -11.79
C GLU A 156 -4.76 -1.31 -11.50
N LYS A 157 -5.71 -1.52 -10.59
CA LYS A 157 -6.17 -2.86 -10.20
C LYS A 157 -6.94 -3.58 -11.29
N LEU A 158 -7.69 -2.87 -12.14
CA LEU A 158 -8.35 -3.44 -13.31
C LEU A 158 -7.34 -3.96 -14.35
N LEU A 159 -6.25 -3.22 -14.58
CA LEU A 159 -5.16 -3.65 -15.48
C LEU A 159 -4.36 -4.83 -14.89
N GLN A 160 -4.11 -4.81 -13.58
CA GLN A 160 -3.44 -5.92 -12.90
C GLN A 160 -4.26 -7.21 -12.96
N ALA A 161 -5.57 -7.13 -12.78
CA ALA A 161 -6.49 -8.28 -12.84
C ALA A 161 -6.49 -8.99 -14.21
N THR A 162 -6.18 -8.27 -15.28
CA THR A 162 -6.08 -8.79 -16.65
C THR A 162 -4.66 -9.15 -17.07
N GLY A 163 -3.70 -9.14 -16.14
CA GLY A 163 -2.30 -9.48 -16.40
C GLY A 163 -1.47 -8.36 -17.05
N ARG A 164 -1.99 -7.12 -17.08
CA ARG A 164 -1.34 -5.96 -17.71
C ARG A 164 -0.62 -5.06 -16.72
N SER A 165 0.10 -5.66 -15.76
CA SER A 165 0.83 -4.97 -14.71
C SER A 165 1.89 -3.98 -15.21
N LEU A 166 2.54 -4.26 -16.36
CA LEU A 166 3.49 -3.33 -16.97
C LEU A 166 2.83 -1.98 -17.28
N TYR A 167 1.61 -1.99 -17.80
CA TYR A 167 0.89 -0.77 -18.14
C TYR A 167 0.42 -0.01 -16.89
N SER A 168 0.05 -0.73 -15.83
CA SER A 168 -0.24 -0.08 -14.54
C SER A 168 1.00 0.59 -13.96
N THR A 169 2.16 -0.05 -14.05
CA THR A 169 3.45 0.53 -13.64
C THR A 169 3.82 1.76 -14.47
N ILE A 170 3.67 1.71 -15.81
CA ILE A 170 3.92 2.87 -16.67
C ILE A 170 3.06 4.07 -16.24
N GLY A 171 1.77 3.85 -15.97
CA GLY A 171 0.89 4.93 -15.50
C GLY A 171 1.35 5.53 -14.18
N GLN A 172 1.78 4.72 -13.23
CA GLN A 172 2.31 5.19 -11.94
C GLN A 172 3.63 5.95 -12.10
N VAL A 173 4.56 5.43 -12.90
CA VAL A 173 5.85 6.09 -13.19
C VAL A 173 5.64 7.45 -13.81
N VAL A 174 4.78 7.56 -14.84
CA VAL A 174 4.48 8.84 -15.51
C VAL A 174 3.91 9.85 -14.51
N GLY A 175 2.96 9.45 -13.66
CA GLY A 175 2.41 10.35 -12.65
C GLY A 175 3.44 10.80 -11.62
N ALA A 176 4.31 9.90 -11.15
CA ALA A 176 5.39 10.24 -10.24
C ALA A 176 6.40 11.21 -10.87
N VAL A 177 6.78 10.99 -12.12
CA VAL A 177 7.68 11.90 -12.87
C VAL A 177 7.04 13.26 -13.05
N VAL A 178 5.76 13.33 -13.43
CA VAL A 178 5.03 14.61 -13.56
C VAL A 178 5.01 15.35 -12.23
N ASN A 179 4.72 14.67 -11.13
CA ASN A 179 4.74 15.28 -9.80
C ASN A 179 6.14 15.81 -9.44
N ILE A 180 7.21 14.99 -9.56
CA ILE A 180 8.60 15.40 -9.26
C ILE A 180 9.04 16.62 -10.08
N ILE A 181 8.59 16.73 -11.33
CA ILE A 181 8.88 17.89 -12.18
C ILE A 181 8.08 19.12 -11.74
N LEU A 182 6.81 18.93 -11.38
CA LEU A 182 5.94 20.03 -10.99
C LEU A 182 6.23 20.56 -9.59
N ASP A 183 6.70 19.74 -8.65
CA ASP A 183 6.99 20.14 -7.27
C ASP A 183 7.89 21.40 -7.20
N PRO A 184 9.11 21.41 -7.75
CA PRO A 184 9.95 22.62 -7.69
C PRO A 184 9.34 23.80 -8.46
N ILE A 185 8.59 23.56 -9.53
CA ILE A 185 7.96 24.61 -10.34
C ILE A 185 6.87 25.31 -9.54
N THR A 186 6.01 24.57 -8.87
CA THR A 186 4.85 25.10 -8.16
C THR A 186 5.16 25.51 -6.73
N ILE A 187 6.07 24.81 -6.04
CA ILE A 187 6.48 25.14 -4.66
C ILE A 187 7.29 26.42 -4.64
N TYR A 188 8.34 26.50 -5.48
CA TYR A 188 9.30 27.60 -5.46
C TYR A 188 9.01 28.74 -6.46
N GLY A 189 8.08 28.52 -7.39
CA GLY A 189 7.74 29.49 -8.41
C GLY A 189 8.83 29.62 -9.47
N ILE A 190 8.88 28.69 -10.43
CA ILE A 190 9.86 28.70 -11.52
C ILE A 190 9.18 29.13 -12.83
N GLY A 191 9.77 30.07 -13.56
CA GLY A 191 9.25 30.60 -14.83
C GLY A 191 8.00 31.45 -14.64
N PRO A 192 6.90 31.20 -15.38
CA PRO A 192 5.67 31.98 -15.31
C PRO A 192 4.77 31.61 -14.11
N VAL A 193 5.13 30.53 -13.36
CA VAL A 193 4.34 30.01 -12.24
C VAL A 193 4.72 30.79 -10.96
N PRO A 194 3.75 31.38 -10.24
CA PRO A 194 4.05 32.03 -8.96
C PRO A 194 4.43 31.00 -7.88
N GLU A 195 5.20 31.46 -6.88
CA GLU A 195 5.51 30.64 -5.71
C GLU A 195 4.21 30.32 -4.93
N MET A 196 3.87 29.05 -4.82
CA MET A 196 2.65 28.59 -4.17
C MET A 196 2.91 27.86 -2.84
N GLY A 197 4.17 27.53 -2.52
CA GLY A 197 4.54 26.82 -1.31
C GLY A 197 3.78 25.49 -1.16
N VAL A 198 3.17 25.27 0.00
CA VAL A 198 2.42 24.03 0.31
C VAL A 198 1.24 23.79 -0.66
N LYS A 199 0.59 24.85 -1.16
CA LYS A 199 -0.45 24.68 -2.20
C LYS A 199 0.13 24.13 -3.49
N GLY A 200 1.36 24.55 -3.83
CA GLY A 200 2.08 24.05 -5.01
C GLY A 200 2.33 22.56 -4.91
N ALA A 201 2.80 22.06 -3.77
CA ALA A 201 2.96 20.62 -3.51
C ALA A 201 1.63 19.85 -3.67
N ALA A 202 0.51 20.40 -3.16
CA ALA A 202 -0.80 19.79 -3.35
C ALA A 202 -1.19 19.70 -4.82
N TYR A 203 -1.01 20.79 -5.59
CA TYR A 203 -1.31 20.79 -7.02
C TYR A 203 -0.42 19.83 -7.81
N ALA A 204 0.88 19.80 -7.55
CA ALA A 204 1.79 18.86 -8.20
C ALA A 204 1.37 17.40 -7.97
N THR A 205 1.03 17.06 -6.72
CA THR A 205 0.56 15.73 -6.35
C THR A 205 -0.73 15.35 -7.08
N VAL A 206 -1.76 16.20 -7.02
CA VAL A 206 -3.05 15.84 -7.65
C VAL A 206 -2.97 15.84 -9.18
N ILE A 207 -2.17 16.72 -9.80
CA ILE A 207 -1.95 16.69 -11.25
C ILE A 207 -1.26 15.39 -11.67
N GLY A 208 -0.21 14.97 -10.95
CA GLY A 208 0.44 13.69 -11.20
C GLY A 208 -0.53 12.51 -11.12
N GLN A 209 -1.39 12.48 -10.10
CA GLN A 209 -2.43 11.47 -9.93
C GLN A 209 -3.48 11.49 -11.05
N VAL A 210 -3.91 12.66 -11.49
CA VAL A 210 -4.87 12.82 -12.59
C VAL A 210 -4.27 12.37 -13.90
N VAL A 211 -3.01 12.73 -14.20
CA VAL A 211 -2.30 12.26 -15.41
C VAL A 211 -2.19 10.73 -15.40
N SER A 212 -1.82 10.15 -14.26
CA SER A 212 -1.83 8.68 -14.10
C SER A 212 -3.21 8.09 -14.36
N ALA A 213 -4.26 8.63 -13.76
CA ALA A 213 -5.63 8.13 -13.92
C ALA A 213 -6.09 8.17 -15.38
N ILE A 214 -5.82 9.27 -16.08
CA ILE A 214 -6.16 9.43 -17.50
C ILE A 214 -5.39 8.42 -18.36
N LEU A 215 -4.08 8.26 -18.13
CA LEU A 215 -3.27 7.32 -18.88
C LEU A 215 -3.72 5.87 -18.66
N LEU A 216 -4.02 5.50 -17.40
CA LEU A 216 -4.52 4.18 -17.08
C LEU A 216 -5.94 3.94 -17.61
N LEU A 217 -6.80 4.95 -17.63
CA LEU A 217 -8.10 4.88 -18.31
C LEU A 217 -7.93 4.57 -19.80
N VAL A 218 -7.01 5.26 -20.48
CA VAL A 218 -6.71 5.01 -21.91
C VAL A 218 -6.21 3.57 -22.10
N PHE A 219 -5.31 3.10 -21.26
CA PHE A 219 -4.84 1.71 -21.32
C PHE A 219 -5.97 0.73 -21.02
N HIS A 220 -6.80 1.00 -20.01
CA HIS A 220 -7.95 0.17 -19.68
C HIS A 220 -8.90 0.03 -20.87
N MET A 221 -9.28 1.14 -21.50
CA MET A 221 -10.21 1.13 -22.65
C MET A 221 -9.62 0.45 -23.89
N LYS A 222 -8.32 0.58 -24.12
CA LYS A 222 -7.68 0.01 -25.33
C LYS A 222 -7.25 -1.45 -25.18
N LEU A 223 -6.85 -1.85 -23.97
CA LEU A 223 -6.20 -3.14 -23.74
C LEU A 223 -7.11 -4.18 -23.09
N ASN A 224 -7.99 -3.78 -22.15
CA ASN A 224 -8.90 -4.70 -21.47
C ASN A 224 -10.09 -5.05 -22.35
N ARG A 225 -9.85 -5.88 -23.38
CA ARG A 225 -10.86 -6.31 -24.36
C ARG A 225 -11.62 -7.57 -23.94
N GLU A 226 -11.30 -8.14 -22.79
CA GLU A 226 -11.89 -9.36 -22.26
C GLU A 226 -13.35 -9.20 -21.83
N PHE A 227 -13.79 -7.96 -21.66
CA PHE A 227 -15.18 -7.60 -21.29
C PHE A 227 -15.58 -6.25 -21.89
N GLU A 228 -16.88 -6.02 -21.97
CA GLU A 228 -17.45 -4.79 -22.53
C GLU A 228 -17.30 -3.59 -21.58
N HIS A 229 -16.97 -2.43 -22.16
CA HIS A 229 -16.86 -1.14 -21.49
C HIS A 229 -18.12 -0.29 -21.76
N ASP A 230 -19.24 -0.63 -21.10
CA ASP A 230 -20.50 0.10 -21.28
C ASP A 230 -20.96 0.66 -19.93
N THR A 231 -21.42 1.91 -19.94
CA THR A 231 -21.95 2.59 -18.74
C THR A 231 -23.16 1.88 -18.12
N LYS A 232 -23.87 1.05 -18.88
CA LYS A 232 -24.96 0.19 -18.35
C LYS A 232 -24.49 -0.73 -17.21
N TYR A 233 -23.21 -1.13 -17.21
CA TYR A 233 -22.61 -1.97 -16.17
C TYR A 233 -22.23 -1.22 -14.89
N MET A 234 -22.30 0.13 -14.90
CA MET A 234 -22.10 0.95 -13.70
C MET A 234 -23.34 0.98 -12.80
N LYS A 235 -24.48 0.39 -13.23
CA LYS A 235 -25.66 0.25 -12.36
C LYS A 235 -25.27 -0.57 -11.12
N PRO A 236 -25.57 -0.05 -9.90
CA PRO A 236 -25.18 -0.72 -8.66
C PRO A 236 -25.85 -2.10 -8.55
N ASP A 237 -25.02 -3.12 -8.40
CA ASP A 237 -25.41 -4.50 -8.14
C ASP A 237 -24.96 -4.88 -6.71
N ARG A 238 -25.90 -5.02 -5.79
CA ARG A 238 -25.64 -5.31 -4.37
C ARG A 238 -24.82 -6.60 -4.18
N GLY A 239 -25.03 -7.61 -5.03
CA GLY A 239 -24.29 -8.86 -4.97
C GLY A 239 -22.81 -8.64 -5.28
N ILE A 240 -22.52 -7.93 -6.36
CA ILE A 240 -21.14 -7.62 -6.78
C ILE A 240 -20.45 -6.69 -5.77
N ILE A 241 -21.14 -5.66 -5.31
CA ILE A 241 -20.61 -4.74 -4.28
C ILE A 241 -20.23 -5.51 -3.01
N ARG A 242 -21.10 -6.42 -2.57
CA ARG A 242 -20.83 -7.27 -1.41
C ARG A 242 -19.60 -8.20 -1.65
N GLU A 243 -19.49 -8.79 -2.84
CA GLU A 243 -18.34 -9.62 -3.19
C GLU A 243 -17.03 -8.80 -3.21
N ILE A 244 -17.04 -7.57 -3.75
CA ILE A 244 -15.90 -6.66 -3.75
C ILE A 244 -15.48 -6.33 -2.30
N TYR A 245 -16.42 -5.93 -1.45
CA TYR A 245 -16.09 -5.52 -0.07
C TYR A 245 -15.88 -6.70 0.89
N ALA A 246 -16.26 -7.92 0.55
CA ALA A 246 -15.86 -9.11 1.31
C ALA A 246 -14.32 -9.25 1.39
N ILE A 247 -13.62 -8.77 0.39
CA ILE A 247 -12.15 -8.74 0.35
C ILE A 247 -11.64 -7.31 0.57
N GLY A 248 -12.29 -6.33 -0.03
CA GLY A 248 -11.86 -4.93 -0.01
C GLY A 248 -11.94 -4.28 1.37
N LEU A 249 -12.99 -4.51 2.15
CA LEU A 249 -13.12 -3.93 3.49
C LEU A 249 -12.05 -4.44 4.46
N PRO A 250 -11.77 -5.76 4.54
CA PRO A 250 -10.59 -6.27 5.26
C PRO A 250 -9.27 -5.62 4.84
N ALA A 251 -9.07 -5.36 3.56
CA ALA A 251 -7.86 -4.71 3.05
C ALA A 251 -7.78 -3.22 3.46
N ILE A 252 -8.91 -2.49 3.44
CA ILE A 252 -9.00 -1.11 3.95
C ILE A 252 -8.59 -1.06 5.42
N ILE A 253 -9.16 -1.94 6.25
CA ILE A 253 -8.86 -1.99 7.69
C ILE A 253 -7.39 -2.34 7.90
N ALA A 254 -6.86 -3.32 7.19
CA ALA A 254 -5.46 -3.71 7.27
C ALA A 254 -4.50 -2.54 6.98
N GLN A 255 -4.82 -1.71 5.98
CA GLN A 255 -4.03 -0.53 5.64
C GLN A 255 -4.11 0.55 6.73
N ALA A 256 -5.28 0.77 7.31
CA ALA A 256 -5.47 1.74 8.39
C ALA A 256 -4.73 1.32 9.68
N LEU A 257 -4.66 0.01 9.98
CA LEU A 257 -3.96 -0.53 11.14
C LEU A 257 -2.46 -0.21 11.13
N MET A 258 -1.82 -0.09 9.96
CA MET A 258 -0.40 0.28 9.87
C MET A 258 -0.14 1.66 10.50
N SER A 259 -1.01 2.63 10.25
CA SER A 259 -0.87 3.97 10.82
C SER A 259 -1.10 3.97 12.33
N ILE A 260 -2.07 3.19 12.82
CA ILE A 260 -2.35 3.03 14.25
C ILE A 260 -1.14 2.40 14.96
N MET A 261 -0.55 1.37 14.37
CA MET A 261 0.64 0.70 14.92
C MET A 261 1.81 1.67 15.09
N VAL A 262 2.11 2.46 14.05
CA VAL A 262 3.20 3.44 14.11
C VAL A 262 2.94 4.49 15.20
N TYR A 263 1.73 4.99 15.30
CA TYR A 263 1.34 5.99 16.30
C TYR A 263 1.52 5.44 17.74
N VAL A 264 0.99 4.26 18.01
CA VAL A 264 1.08 3.66 19.35
C VAL A 264 2.51 3.26 19.71
N MET A 265 3.30 2.76 18.74
CA MET A 265 4.74 2.49 18.95
C MET A 265 5.50 3.76 19.34
N ASN A 266 5.22 4.89 18.70
CA ASN A 266 5.81 6.17 19.08
C ASN A 266 5.42 6.59 20.53
N LEU A 267 4.18 6.33 20.95
CA LEU A 267 3.77 6.56 22.35
C LEU A 267 4.51 5.65 23.33
N ILE A 268 4.68 4.38 22.99
CA ILE A 268 5.44 3.40 23.80
C ILE A 268 6.90 3.85 23.97
N LEU A 269 7.52 4.36 22.90
CA LEU A 269 8.92 4.80 22.86
C LEU A 269 9.15 6.22 23.39
N LYS A 270 8.10 6.96 23.77
CA LYS A 270 8.19 8.37 24.20
C LYS A 270 9.15 8.59 25.37
N PHE A 271 9.43 7.58 26.20
CA PHE A 271 10.37 7.68 27.30
C PHE A 271 11.84 7.80 26.89
N SER A 272 12.19 7.45 25.64
CA SER A 272 13.54 7.55 25.08
C SER A 272 13.50 8.22 23.70
N PRO A 273 13.74 9.55 23.63
CA PRO A 273 13.73 10.27 22.35
C PRO A 273 14.66 9.69 21.30
N SER A 274 15.84 9.21 21.70
CA SER A 274 16.80 8.58 20.78
C SER A 274 16.28 7.24 20.22
N ALA A 275 15.59 6.43 21.05
CA ALA A 275 14.97 5.19 20.58
C ALA A 275 13.75 5.50 19.68
N GLN A 276 12.97 6.52 19.99
CA GLN A 276 11.85 6.95 19.15
C GLN A 276 12.32 7.44 17.78
N THR A 277 13.40 8.22 17.73
CA THR A 277 14.03 8.66 16.47
C THR A 277 14.57 7.46 15.70
N ALA A 278 15.29 6.54 16.36
CA ALA A 278 15.80 5.32 15.76
C ALA A 278 14.69 4.47 15.14
N TYR A 279 13.54 4.33 15.83
CA TYR A 279 12.37 3.65 15.31
C TYR A 279 11.83 4.30 14.02
N GLY A 280 11.69 5.61 14.01
CA GLY A 280 11.21 6.34 12.83
C GLY A 280 12.13 6.16 11.61
N LEU A 281 13.45 6.20 11.81
CA LEU A 281 14.44 5.97 10.74
C LEU A 281 14.42 4.52 10.28
N PHE A 282 14.47 3.58 11.21
CA PHE A 282 14.38 2.14 10.92
C PHE A 282 13.09 1.79 10.17
N TYR A 283 11.94 2.35 10.58
CA TYR A 283 10.66 2.10 9.94
C TYR A 283 10.65 2.48 8.45
N LYS A 284 11.38 3.54 8.06
CA LYS A 284 11.53 3.90 6.65
C LYS A 284 12.28 2.82 5.85
N VAL A 285 13.34 2.24 6.42
CA VAL A 285 14.06 1.12 5.79
C VAL A 285 13.16 -0.11 5.67
N GLN A 286 12.47 -0.46 6.75
CA GLN A 286 11.53 -1.56 6.78
C GLN A 286 10.42 -1.40 5.72
N GLN A 287 9.83 -0.22 5.61
CA GLN A 287 8.80 0.07 4.60
C GLN A 287 9.34 -0.13 3.19
N PHE A 288 10.56 0.34 2.89
CA PHE A 288 11.15 0.14 1.58
C PHE A 288 11.31 -1.34 1.25
N VAL A 289 11.83 -2.15 2.18
CA VAL A 289 11.99 -3.60 1.99
C VAL A 289 10.62 -4.29 1.85
N LEU A 290 9.63 -3.94 2.68
CA LEU A 290 8.30 -4.53 2.62
C LEU A 290 7.51 -4.12 1.36
N PHE A 291 7.78 -2.96 0.78
CA PHE A 291 7.14 -2.56 -0.49
C PHE A 291 7.49 -3.51 -1.63
N LEU A 292 8.67 -4.13 -1.60
CA LEU A 292 9.01 -5.20 -2.55
C LEU A 292 8.07 -6.41 -2.39
N ALA A 293 7.78 -6.80 -1.14
CA ALA A 293 6.82 -7.87 -0.85
C ALA A 293 5.39 -7.49 -1.23
N PHE A 294 4.97 -6.24 -0.99
CA PHE A 294 3.65 -5.75 -1.40
C PHE A 294 3.50 -5.74 -2.92
N GLY A 295 4.55 -5.33 -3.66
CA GLY A 295 4.54 -5.40 -5.12
C GLY A 295 4.35 -6.83 -5.64
N LEU A 296 5.06 -7.80 -5.05
CA LEU A 296 4.90 -9.20 -5.43
C LEU A 296 3.54 -9.77 -5.00
N ARG A 297 3.01 -9.41 -3.83
CA ARG A 297 1.64 -9.75 -3.39
C ARG A 297 0.60 -9.33 -4.43
N ASP A 298 0.76 -8.14 -4.98
CA ASP A 298 -0.16 -7.60 -5.97
C ASP A 298 -0.14 -8.39 -7.29
N ALA A 299 0.95 -9.13 -7.58
CA ALA A 299 1.00 -10.11 -8.66
C ALA A 299 0.42 -11.47 -8.26
N ILE A 300 0.68 -11.94 -7.04
CA ILE A 300 0.18 -13.20 -6.48
C ILE A 300 -1.35 -13.23 -6.53
N THR A 301 -2.00 -12.15 -6.10
CA THR A 301 -3.46 -12.08 -5.96
C THR A 301 -4.19 -12.36 -7.29
N PRO A 302 -3.99 -11.63 -8.40
CA PRO A 302 -4.71 -11.88 -9.63
C PRO A 302 -4.35 -13.23 -10.30
N ILE A 303 -3.09 -13.68 -10.19
CA ILE A 303 -2.66 -14.97 -10.77
C ILE A 303 -3.39 -16.14 -10.11
N ILE A 304 -3.45 -16.15 -8.77
CA ILE A 304 -4.14 -17.21 -8.03
C ILE A 304 -5.65 -17.08 -8.20
N ALA A 305 -6.22 -15.86 -8.14
CA ALA A 305 -7.65 -15.65 -8.31
C ALA A 305 -8.14 -16.11 -9.70
N PHE A 306 -7.40 -15.77 -10.76
CA PHE A 306 -7.69 -16.25 -12.11
C PHE A 306 -7.62 -17.77 -12.20
N SER A 307 -6.57 -18.37 -11.63
CA SER A 307 -6.39 -19.82 -11.62
C SER A 307 -7.47 -20.53 -10.81
N TYR A 308 -7.96 -19.91 -9.73
CA TYR A 308 -9.09 -20.36 -8.95
C TYR A 308 -10.41 -20.30 -9.74
N GLY A 309 -10.62 -19.22 -10.50
CA GLY A 309 -11.74 -19.10 -11.43
C GLY A 309 -11.76 -20.19 -12.51
N MET A 310 -10.59 -20.61 -13.00
CA MET A 310 -10.44 -21.73 -13.96
C MET A 310 -10.55 -23.12 -13.33
N HIS A 311 -10.74 -23.23 -12.03
CA HIS A 311 -10.71 -24.51 -11.27
C HIS A 311 -9.40 -25.30 -11.45
N SER A 312 -8.28 -24.65 -11.74
CA SER A 312 -6.99 -25.30 -11.99
C SER A 312 -6.18 -25.47 -10.72
N LYS A 313 -6.34 -26.62 -10.02
CA LYS A 313 -5.57 -26.96 -8.82
C LYS A 313 -4.06 -26.78 -8.98
N LYS A 314 -3.53 -27.26 -10.13
CA LYS A 314 -2.09 -27.19 -10.42
C LYS A 314 -1.62 -25.73 -10.44
N ARG A 315 -2.30 -24.85 -11.19
CA ARG A 315 -1.90 -23.43 -11.31
C ARG A 315 -2.04 -22.70 -9.98
N ILE A 316 -3.04 -23.02 -9.14
CA ILE A 316 -3.17 -22.46 -7.79
C ILE A 316 -1.98 -22.87 -6.92
N LYS A 317 -1.65 -24.16 -6.88
CA LYS A 317 -0.51 -24.67 -6.10
C LYS A 317 0.83 -24.08 -6.58
N ASP A 318 1.02 -23.97 -7.89
CA ASP A 318 2.17 -23.32 -8.49
C ASP A 318 2.23 -21.83 -8.11
N GLY A 319 1.10 -21.11 -8.14
CA GLY A 319 0.99 -19.71 -7.72
C GLY A 319 1.37 -19.50 -6.26
N ILE A 320 0.88 -20.36 -5.37
CA ILE A 320 1.26 -20.33 -3.95
C ILE A 320 2.75 -20.61 -3.79
N ARG A 321 3.26 -21.66 -4.42
CA ARG A 321 4.67 -22.07 -4.32
C ARG A 321 5.63 -21.00 -4.83
N TYR A 322 5.43 -20.51 -6.07
CA TYR A 322 6.32 -19.53 -6.66
C TYR A 322 6.16 -18.15 -6.03
N GLY A 323 4.93 -17.77 -5.62
CA GLY A 323 4.69 -16.55 -4.89
C GLY A 323 5.45 -16.51 -3.57
N LEU A 324 5.38 -17.56 -2.76
CA LEU A 324 6.13 -17.67 -1.51
C LEU A 324 7.64 -17.73 -1.76
N LEU A 325 8.10 -18.55 -2.72
CA LEU A 325 9.52 -18.70 -3.02
C LEU A 325 10.15 -17.35 -3.41
N TYR A 326 9.54 -16.63 -4.35
CA TYR A 326 10.08 -15.35 -4.81
C TYR A 326 10.01 -14.28 -3.73
N THR A 327 8.96 -14.29 -2.89
CA THR A 327 8.89 -13.40 -1.72
C THR A 327 10.03 -13.68 -0.75
N ILE A 328 10.30 -14.95 -0.43
CA ILE A 328 11.40 -15.32 0.47
C ILE A 328 12.75 -14.86 -0.11
N VAL A 329 13.00 -15.10 -1.41
CA VAL A 329 14.23 -14.66 -2.07
C VAL A 329 14.41 -13.13 -1.96
N LEU A 330 13.37 -12.36 -2.24
CA LEU A 330 13.41 -10.90 -2.11
C LEU A 330 13.68 -10.47 -0.68
N MET A 331 13.06 -11.11 0.30
CA MET A 331 13.24 -10.77 1.72
C MET A 331 14.64 -11.16 2.22
N VAL A 332 15.19 -12.28 1.77
CA VAL A 332 16.59 -12.67 2.08
C VAL A 332 17.57 -11.62 1.54
N ILE A 333 17.35 -11.13 0.32
CA ILE A 333 18.16 -10.02 -0.24
C ILE A 333 17.98 -8.76 0.62
N GLY A 334 16.77 -8.42 1.03
CA GLY A 334 16.48 -7.29 1.92
C GLY A 334 17.20 -7.42 3.28
N VAL A 335 17.16 -8.61 3.90
CA VAL A 335 17.89 -8.91 5.13
C VAL A 335 19.41 -8.75 4.91
N ALA A 336 19.95 -9.32 3.85
CA ALA A 336 21.39 -9.23 3.55
C ALA A 336 21.85 -7.78 3.42
N ILE A 337 21.10 -6.94 2.69
CA ILE A 337 21.42 -5.51 2.54
C ILE A 337 21.37 -4.80 3.90
N THR A 338 20.35 -5.05 4.71
CA THR A 338 20.21 -4.38 6.00
C THR A 338 21.23 -4.83 7.05
N GLU A 339 21.69 -6.09 6.99
CA GLU A 339 22.72 -6.64 7.89
C GLU A 339 24.15 -6.27 7.49
N ILE A 340 24.41 -6.13 6.18
CA ILE A 340 25.73 -5.77 5.68
C ILE A 340 26.01 -4.27 5.84
N PHE A 341 25.00 -3.43 5.62
CA PHE A 341 25.14 -1.97 5.54
C PHE A 341 24.40 -1.17 6.64
N PRO A 342 24.27 -1.62 7.90
CA PRO A 342 23.52 -0.87 8.92
C PRO A 342 24.19 0.45 9.30
N GLY A 343 25.52 0.52 9.24
CA GLY A 343 26.31 1.73 9.52
C GLY A 343 26.15 2.78 8.44
N GLU A 344 26.11 2.36 7.18
CA GLU A 344 25.91 3.21 6.00
C GLU A 344 24.50 3.82 5.99
N PHE A 345 23.49 3.02 6.33
CA PHE A 345 22.13 3.55 6.54
C PHE A 345 22.08 4.55 7.68
N ALA A 346 22.76 4.30 8.79
CA ALA A 346 22.84 5.24 9.91
C ALA A 346 23.50 6.56 9.50
N ALA A 347 24.53 6.51 8.65
CA ALA A 347 25.16 7.69 8.09
C ALA A 347 24.28 8.41 7.09
N LEU A 348 23.63 7.68 6.17
CA LEU A 348 22.70 8.21 5.17
C LEU A 348 21.55 9.01 5.81
N PHE A 349 20.99 8.49 6.90
CA PHE A 349 19.91 9.14 7.63
C PHE A 349 20.40 10.15 8.69
N ASN A 350 21.70 10.37 8.81
CA ASN A 350 22.28 11.26 9.80
C ASN A 350 21.76 10.99 11.22
N ALA A 351 21.81 9.71 11.65
CA ALA A 351 21.17 9.22 12.85
C ALA A 351 21.70 9.84 14.16
N GLY A 352 22.89 10.50 14.14
CA GLY A 352 23.42 11.27 15.28
C GLY A 352 23.47 10.46 16.58
N ALA A 353 22.89 11.00 17.64
CA ALA A 353 22.80 10.36 18.96
C ALA A 353 21.96 9.07 18.97
N SER A 354 21.13 8.84 17.95
CA SER A 354 20.28 7.65 17.83
C SER A 354 20.96 6.50 17.09
N ARG A 355 22.22 6.66 16.65
CA ARG A 355 22.91 5.71 15.78
C ARG A 355 22.98 4.29 16.36
N GLU A 356 23.33 4.13 17.62
CA GLU A 356 23.44 2.81 18.25
C GLU A 356 22.07 2.11 18.36
N TYR A 357 21.03 2.86 18.75
CA TYR A 357 19.67 2.34 18.79
C TYR A 357 19.16 1.94 17.40
N PHE A 358 19.51 2.73 16.39
CA PHE A 358 19.16 2.45 15.00
C PHE A 358 19.84 1.20 14.46
N ILE A 359 21.15 1.05 14.67
CA ILE A 359 21.89 -0.15 14.24
C ILE A 359 21.37 -1.39 14.98
N GLY A 360 21.11 -1.26 16.31
CA GLY A 360 20.52 -2.34 17.10
C GLY A 360 19.12 -2.74 16.58
N ALA A 361 18.28 -1.76 16.26
CA ALA A 361 16.97 -2.00 15.65
C ALA A 361 17.12 -2.69 14.29
N MET A 362 17.98 -2.18 13.40
CA MET A 362 18.24 -2.77 12.08
C MET A 362 18.59 -4.26 12.18
N ARG A 363 19.54 -4.63 13.02
CA ARG A 363 20.01 -6.02 13.16
C ARG A 363 18.96 -6.96 13.74
N ILE A 364 18.19 -6.52 14.73
CA ILE A 364 17.17 -7.38 15.36
C ILE A 364 15.94 -7.50 14.48
N VAL A 365 15.46 -6.38 13.93
CA VAL A 365 14.18 -6.38 13.23
C VAL A 365 14.32 -6.90 11.79
N SER A 366 15.50 -6.76 11.14
CA SER A 366 15.75 -7.35 9.81
C SER A 366 15.50 -8.85 9.77
N ILE A 367 15.76 -9.59 10.86
CA ILE A 367 15.45 -11.02 10.98
C ILE A 367 13.97 -11.29 10.71
N SER A 368 13.09 -10.36 11.09
CA SER A 368 11.65 -10.49 10.88
C SER A 368 11.21 -10.31 9.43
N PHE A 369 12.02 -9.72 8.56
CA PHE A 369 11.62 -9.38 7.19
C PHE A 369 11.20 -10.60 6.37
N ILE A 370 11.85 -11.74 6.55
CA ILE A 370 11.48 -12.98 5.86
C ILE A 370 10.06 -13.39 6.25
N PHE A 371 9.76 -13.41 7.55
CA PHE A 371 8.43 -13.79 8.04
C PHE A 371 7.38 -12.74 7.69
N ALA A 372 7.74 -11.45 7.75
CA ALA A 372 6.87 -10.35 7.34
C ALA A 372 6.51 -10.45 5.85
N GLY A 373 7.47 -10.76 4.99
CA GLY A 373 7.23 -11.00 3.56
C GLY A 373 6.32 -12.21 3.33
N ILE A 374 6.53 -13.32 4.02
CA ILE A 374 5.66 -14.50 3.96
C ILE A 374 4.23 -14.13 4.39
N ASN A 375 4.06 -13.36 5.47
CA ASN A 375 2.76 -12.88 5.93
C ASN A 375 2.07 -11.99 4.88
N VAL A 376 2.82 -11.13 4.21
CA VAL A 376 2.30 -10.29 3.10
C VAL A 376 1.87 -11.17 1.92
N ALA A 377 2.66 -12.18 1.56
CA ALA A 377 2.30 -13.13 0.50
C ALA A 377 1.03 -13.93 0.88
N TYR A 378 0.91 -14.39 2.13
CA TYR A 378 -0.30 -15.05 2.64
C TYR A 378 -1.54 -14.17 2.47
N GLN A 379 -1.45 -12.87 2.77
CA GLN A 379 -2.57 -11.95 2.56
C GLN A 379 -3.04 -11.96 1.10
N GLY A 380 -2.12 -11.90 0.14
CA GLY A 380 -2.45 -11.97 -1.29
C GLY A 380 -3.10 -13.31 -1.69
N ILE A 381 -2.59 -14.42 -1.17
CA ILE A 381 -3.14 -15.76 -1.40
C ILE A 381 -4.57 -15.87 -0.85
N TYR A 382 -4.80 -15.38 0.38
CA TYR A 382 -6.13 -15.40 0.99
C TYR A 382 -7.12 -14.54 0.22
N GLN A 383 -6.73 -13.31 -0.14
CA GLN A 383 -7.57 -12.40 -0.94
C GLN A 383 -7.96 -13.04 -2.28
N ALA A 384 -7.04 -13.76 -2.91
CA ALA A 384 -7.29 -14.48 -4.16
C ALA A 384 -8.28 -15.64 -4.02
N LEU A 385 -8.30 -16.28 -2.84
CA LEU A 385 -9.12 -17.44 -2.51
C LEU A 385 -10.34 -17.09 -1.63
N ASP A 386 -10.86 -15.86 -1.69
CA ASP A 386 -11.98 -15.37 -0.88
C ASP A 386 -11.75 -15.48 0.64
N GLY A 387 -10.53 -15.36 1.09
CA GLY A 387 -10.12 -15.36 2.50
C GLY A 387 -9.86 -13.96 3.02
N GLY A 388 -10.76 -12.99 2.78
CA GLY A 388 -10.59 -11.62 3.25
C GLY A 388 -10.47 -11.53 4.77
N MET A 389 -11.23 -12.33 5.51
CA MET A 389 -11.17 -12.36 6.98
C MET A 389 -9.85 -12.92 7.49
N GLU A 390 -9.32 -13.98 6.88
CA GLU A 390 -8.01 -14.53 7.21
C GLU A 390 -6.90 -13.50 6.97
N SER A 391 -6.99 -12.74 5.87
CA SER A 391 -6.08 -11.64 5.58
C SER A 391 -6.16 -10.54 6.65
N LEU A 392 -7.36 -10.19 7.11
CA LEU A 392 -7.58 -9.21 8.17
C LEU A 392 -7.00 -9.69 9.52
N VAL A 393 -7.25 -10.95 9.89
CA VAL A 393 -6.75 -11.51 11.15
C VAL A 393 -5.21 -11.47 11.19
N ILE A 394 -4.53 -11.82 10.09
CA ILE A 394 -3.07 -11.69 10.01
C ILE A 394 -2.63 -10.24 10.21
N SER A 395 -3.33 -9.27 9.58
CA SER A 395 -3.02 -7.86 9.77
C SER A 395 -3.22 -7.39 11.22
N LEU A 396 -4.30 -7.82 11.87
CA LEU A 396 -4.59 -7.53 13.28
C LEU A 396 -3.51 -8.09 14.21
N LEU A 397 -3.10 -9.34 14.01
CA LEU A 397 -2.03 -9.96 14.80
C LEU A 397 -0.73 -9.18 14.66
N ARG A 398 -0.34 -8.84 13.44
CA ARG A 398 0.93 -8.18 13.13
C ARG A 398 1.00 -6.73 13.59
N GLN A 399 -0.12 -6.01 13.56
CA GLN A 399 -0.11 -4.55 13.71
C GLN A 399 -0.75 -4.07 15.01
N LEU A 400 -1.51 -4.93 15.71
CA LEU A 400 -2.23 -4.53 16.92
C LEU A 400 -2.09 -5.55 18.04
N ILE A 401 -2.58 -6.78 17.83
CA ILE A 401 -2.85 -7.75 18.90
C ILE A 401 -1.57 -8.30 19.54
N ILE A 402 -0.51 -8.51 18.77
CA ILE A 402 0.74 -9.10 19.29
C ILE A 402 1.79 -8.01 19.50
N ILE A 403 2.07 -7.19 18.48
CA ILE A 403 3.20 -6.26 18.53
C ILE A 403 3.04 -5.20 19.63
N LEU A 404 1.86 -4.59 19.77
CA LEU A 404 1.67 -3.49 20.72
C LEU A 404 1.69 -3.95 22.18
N PRO A 405 1.01 -5.05 22.57
CA PRO A 405 1.15 -5.59 23.92
C PRO A 405 2.57 -6.02 24.25
N LEU A 406 3.27 -6.71 23.32
CA LEU A 406 4.66 -7.12 23.54
C LEU A 406 5.59 -5.92 23.70
N ALA A 407 5.49 -4.93 22.82
CA ALA A 407 6.30 -3.72 22.90
C ALA A 407 6.00 -2.94 24.20
N GLY A 408 4.74 -2.90 24.65
CA GLY A 408 4.32 -2.31 25.92
C GLY A 408 4.94 -3.02 27.12
N ILE A 409 4.84 -4.35 27.17
CA ILE A 409 5.45 -5.18 28.21
C ILE A 409 6.97 -4.99 28.23
N PHE A 410 7.63 -5.08 27.09
CA PHE A 410 9.08 -4.89 27.01
C PHE A 410 9.51 -3.48 27.41
N SER A 411 8.73 -2.46 27.03
CA SER A 411 8.94 -1.08 27.48
C SER A 411 8.87 -0.93 28.99
N PHE A 412 7.95 -1.65 29.66
CA PHE A 412 7.87 -1.65 31.14
C PHE A 412 9.16 -2.18 31.75
N PHE A 413 9.71 -3.29 31.28
CA PHE A 413 10.99 -3.84 31.76
C PHE A 413 12.18 -2.92 31.49
N VAL A 414 12.21 -2.28 30.32
CA VAL A 414 13.26 -1.32 29.96
C VAL A 414 13.24 -0.10 30.89
N ARG A 415 12.06 0.45 31.18
CA ARG A 415 11.89 1.59 32.11
C ARG A 415 12.29 1.25 33.52
N GLY A 416 12.18 -0.01 33.92
CA GLY A 416 12.65 -0.50 35.21
C GLY A 416 14.19 -0.53 35.38
N GLY A 417 14.94 -0.20 34.31
CA GLY A 417 16.41 -0.11 34.32
C GLY A 417 17.15 -1.46 34.32
N HIS A 418 16.41 -2.56 34.14
CA HIS A 418 16.99 -3.92 34.19
C HIS A 418 17.52 -4.41 32.85
N ILE A 419 17.02 -3.87 31.74
CA ILE A 419 17.31 -4.35 30.38
C ILE A 419 17.39 -3.16 29.40
N GLY A 420 18.25 -3.27 28.37
CA GLY A 420 18.42 -2.22 27.35
C GLY A 420 17.22 -2.11 26.39
N VAL A 421 17.11 -0.97 25.73
CA VAL A 421 16.04 -0.64 24.75
C VAL A 421 15.93 -1.70 23.63
N SER A 422 17.00 -2.41 23.30
CA SER A 422 17.04 -3.48 22.31
C SER A 422 16.00 -4.59 22.54
N LEU A 423 15.54 -4.78 23.79
CA LEU A 423 14.47 -5.72 24.10
C LEU A 423 13.17 -5.38 23.33
N ILE A 424 12.86 -4.10 23.18
CA ILE A 424 11.61 -3.66 22.50
C ILE A 424 11.64 -4.09 21.02
N TRP A 425 12.80 -4.10 20.39
CA TRP A 425 12.94 -4.50 18.99
C TRP A 425 12.58 -5.97 18.76
N TRP A 426 12.76 -6.83 19.77
CA TRP A 426 12.35 -8.24 19.68
C TRP A 426 10.84 -8.45 19.56
N ALA A 427 10.04 -7.45 19.87
CA ALA A 427 8.60 -7.52 19.63
C ALA A 427 8.27 -7.78 18.13
N PHE A 428 9.08 -7.25 17.19
CA PHE A 428 8.87 -7.44 15.75
C PHE A 428 9.11 -8.89 15.30
N PRO A 429 10.29 -9.52 15.54
CA PRO A 429 10.50 -10.91 15.16
C PRO A 429 9.48 -11.86 15.79
N ILE A 430 9.19 -11.71 17.08
CA ILE A 430 8.21 -12.57 17.78
C ILE A 430 6.83 -12.43 17.12
N THR A 431 6.41 -11.22 16.83
CA THR A 431 5.12 -10.96 16.17
C THR A 431 5.06 -11.58 14.78
N GLU A 432 6.05 -11.37 13.95
CA GLU A 432 6.04 -11.85 12.57
C GLU A 432 6.14 -13.37 12.47
N VAL A 433 6.92 -14.01 13.33
CA VAL A 433 6.98 -15.47 13.43
C VAL A 433 5.65 -16.05 13.90
N THR A 434 5.05 -15.48 14.95
CA THR A 434 3.75 -15.94 15.46
C THR A 434 2.65 -15.79 14.41
N ALA A 435 2.58 -14.65 13.74
CA ALA A 435 1.65 -14.41 12.65
C ALA A 435 1.87 -15.37 11.47
N CYS A 436 3.13 -15.70 11.15
CA CYS A 436 3.47 -16.65 10.09
C CYS A 436 2.99 -18.07 10.42
N ILE A 437 3.09 -18.51 11.68
CA ILE A 437 2.57 -19.82 12.13
C ILE A 437 1.04 -19.84 11.97
N VAL A 438 0.34 -18.81 12.44
CA VAL A 438 -1.12 -18.71 12.28
C VAL A 438 -1.50 -18.66 10.80
N GLY A 439 -0.74 -17.90 10.00
CA GLY A 439 -0.93 -17.83 8.56
C GLY A 439 -0.77 -19.18 7.88
N TYR A 440 0.22 -19.96 8.26
CA TYR A 440 0.38 -21.31 7.73
C TYR A 440 -0.83 -22.22 8.04
N LEU A 441 -1.39 -22.12 9.25
CA LEU A 441 -2.58 -22.88 9.63
C LEU A 441 -3.80 -22.45 8.78
N PHE A 442 -3.97 -21.15 8.54
CA PHE A 442 -5.02 -20.67 7.66
C PHE A 442 -4.81 -21.13 6.21
N LEU A 443 -3.57 -21.08 5.71
CA LEU A 443 -3.25 -21.57 4.37
C LEU A 443 -3.62 -23.05 4.22
N LYS A 444 -3.25 -23.88 5.19
CA LYS A 444 -3.58 -25.30 5.20
C LYS A 444 -5.10 -25.53 5.17
N ARG A 445 -5.86 -24.76 5.97
CA ARG A 445 -7.33 -24.82 6.01
C ARG A 445 -7.96 -24.39 4.69
N ILE A 446 -7.52 -23.25 4.13
CA ILE A 446 -8.03 -22.72 2.85
C ILE A 446 -7.69 -23.68 1.70
N ASN A 447 -6.47 -24.21 1.67
CA ASN A 447 -6.06 -25.17 0.65
C ASN A 447 -6.94 -26.42 0.68
N LYS A 448 -7.19 -27.00 1.86
CA LYS A 448 -8.07 -28.16 2.02
C LYS A 448 -9.50 -27.87 1.57
N ASN A 449 -10.06 -26.74 1.99
CA ASN A 449 -11.49 -26.45 1.78
C ASN A 449 -11.81 -25.87 0.40
N LYS A 450 -10.88 -25.16 -0.23
CA LYS A 450 -11.15 -24.43 -1.48
C LYS A 450 -10.32 -24.90 -2.67
N VAL A 451 -9.13 -25.47 -2.45
CA VAL A 451 -8.27 -25.90 -3.56
C VAL A 451 -8.39 -27.41 -3.78
N GLU A 452 -8.33 -28.20 -2.70
CA GLU A 452 -8.44 -29.66 -2.82
C GLU A 452 -9.86 -30.12 -3.15
N SER A 453 -10.87 -29.32 -2.82
CA SER A 453 -12.27 -29.59 -3.15
C SER A 453 -12.66 -29.25 -4.61
N LEU A 454 -11.79 -28.61 -5.37
CA LEU A 454 -12.01 -28.40 -6.80
C LEU A 454 -11.96 -29.77 -7.52
N ASN A 455 -12.90 -30.03 -8.39
CA ASN A 455 -12.94 -31.25 -9.23
C ASN A 455 -11.98 -31.18 -10.40
#